data_898054c07825218aedc760d34681a355
#
_entry.id   898054c07825218aedc760d34681a355
#
_cell.length_a   1.000
_cell.length_b   1.000
_cell.length_c   1.000
_cell.angle_alpha   90.00
_cell.angle_beta   90.00
_cell.angle_gamma   90.00
#
_symmetry.space_group_name_H-M   'P 1'
#
loop_
_entity.id
_entity.type
_entity.pdbx_description
1 polymer ?
#
loop_
_entity_poly.entity_id
_entity_poly.type
_entity_poly.pdbx_seq_one_letter_code
_entity_poly.pdbx_strand_id
1 'polypeptide(L)'
;MLDGRRLRVGRSFTTSDGATWTNQWNTVLSEEEKTAIGITWVADPAPYDNYFYQSADNPRPLEDVRALVLEQQKTDAANFLSPTDWYVTRKSETDTAIPEAVTTYRAAVRTACTARETEIAAVTTTEALETLMKAPATLENGDANPAALTQWPEALS
;
A
#
# COMPACT_ATOMS: atom_id res chain seq x y z
N MET A 1 -6.79 17.68 -23.71
CA MET A 1 -6.76 16.73 -24.87
C MET A 1 -7.30 17.46 -26.08
N LEU A 2 -6.78 17.20 -27.27
CA LEU A 2 -7.31 17.67 -28.55
C LEU A 2 -7.36 16.44 -29.49
N ASP A 3 -8.49 16.15 -30.11
CA ASP A 3 -8.71 15.00 -31.01
C ASP A 3 -8.20 13.67 -30.42
N GLY A 4 -8.43 13.43 -29.13
CA GLY A 4 -7.96 12.26 -28.41
C GLY A 4 -6.44 12.25 -28.08
N ARG A 5 -5.69 13.26 -28.50
CA ARG A 5 -4.24 13.38 -28.28
C ARG A 5 -3.96 14.26 -27.04
N ARG A 6 -3.04 13.82 -26.20
CA ARG A 6 -2.60 14.60 -25.05
C ARG A 6 -1.72 15.77 -25.52
N LEU A 7 -2.14 17.00 -25.24
CA LEU A 7 -1.33 18.19 -25.44
C LEU A 7 -0.34 18.36 -24.27
N ARG A 8 0.87 18.78 -24.58
CA ARG A 8 1.89 19.12 -23.57
C ARG A 8 2.00 20.64 -23.43
N VAL A 9 1.84 21.15 -22.22
CA VAL A 9 2.11 22.54 -21.89
C VAL A 9 3.55 22.90 -22.29
N GLY A 10 3.75 24.08 -22.87
CA GLY A 10 5.05 24.50 -23.36
C GLY A 10 5.45 23.93 -24.72
N ARG A 11 4.54 23.24 -25.44
CA ARG A 11 4.74 22.78 -26.82
C ARG A 11 3.68 23.35 -27.74
N SER A 12 4.07 23.77 -28.93
CA SER A 12 3.14 24.15 -30.02
C SER A 12 2.38 22.93 -30.52
N PHE A 13 1.19 23.14 -31.04
CA PHE A 13 0.39 22.12 -31.71
C PHE A 13 -0.36 22.72 -32.90
N THR A 14 -0.87 21.86 -33.79
CA THR A 14 -1.70 22.23 -34.91
C THR A 14 -3.03 21.50 -34.79
N THR A 15 -4.13 22.24 -34.95
CA THR A 15 -5.50 21.72 -34.98
C THR A 15 -5.80 21.03 -36.30
N SER A 16 -6.87 20.24 -36.37
CA SER A 16 -7.27 19.48 -37.58
C SER A 16 -7.63 20.40 -38.78
N ASP A 17 -8.01 21.65 -38.52
CA ASP A 17 -8.27 22.69 -39.52
C ASP A 17 -7.00 23.41 -40.00
N GLY A 18 -5.83 23.02 -39.50
CA GLY A 18 -4.53 23.57 -39.89
C GLY A 18 -4.06 24.80 -39.10
N ALA A 19 -4.83 25.28 -38.14
CA ALA A 19 -4.40 26.39 -37.29
C ALA A 19 -3.28 25.98 -36.35
N THR A 20 -2.18 26.73 -36.29
CA THR A 20 -1.03 26.43 -35.45
C THR A 20 -1.00 27.37 -34.24
N TRP A 21 -0.89 26.77 -33.07
CA TRP A 21 -0.80 27.44 -31.78
C TRP A 21 0.62 27.34 -31.22
N THR A 22 1.12 28.48 -30.70
CA THR A 22 2.46 28.55 -30.13
C THR A 22 2.56 27.79 -28.82
N ASN A 23 3.76 27.62 -28.31
CA ASN A 23 4.01 26.97 -27.02
C ASN A 23 3.39 27.71 -25.81
N GLN A 24 2.90 28.95 -25.99
CA GLN A 24 2.26 29.74 -24.95
C GLN A 24 0.71 29.58 -24.92
N TRP A 25 0.13 28.72 -25.75
CA TRP A 25 -1.32 28.54 -25.87
C TRP A 25 -2.03 28.37 -24.51
N ASN A 26 -1.38 27.73 -23.56
CA ASN A 26 -1.97 27.46 -22.24
C ASN A 26 -2.15 28.75 -21.39
N THR A 27 -1.35 29.78 -21.62
CA THR A 27 -1.39 31.04 -20.88
C THR A 27 -2.08 32.17 -21.65
N VAL A 28 -2.11 32.06 -22.96
CA VAL A 28 -2.68 33.10 -23.85
C VAL A 28 -4.16 32.88 -24.11
N LEU A 29 -4.60 31.62 -24.24
CA LEU A 29 -5.99 31.29 -24.48
C LEU A 29 -6.78 31.21 -23.16
N SER A 30 -7.97 31.83 -23.17
CA SER A 30 -8.98 31.60 -22.12
C SER A 30 -9.53 30.16 -22.17
N GLU A 31 -10.22 29.73 -21.12
CA GLU A 31 -10.84 28.40 -21.10
C GLU A 31 -11.95 28.24 -22.17
N GLU A 32 -12.68 29.35 -22.46
CA GLU A 32 -13.67 29.35 -23.51
C GLU A 32 -13.03 29.19 -24.89
N GLU A 33 -11.94 29.91 -25.18
CA GLU A 33 -11.20 29.76 -26.44
C GLU A 33 -10.58 28.36 -26.58
N LYS A 34 -10.04 27.81 -25.52
CA LYS A 34 -9.54 26.40 -25.50
C LYS A 34 -10.66 25.42 -25.84
N THR A 35 -11.83 25.62 -25.25
CA THR A 35 -13.00 24.75 -25.52
C THR A 35 -13.50 24.94 -26.94
N ALA A 36 -13.53 26.16 -27.48
CA ALA A 36 -13.98 26.45 -28.85
C ALA A 36 -13.12 25.78 -29.93
N ILE A 37 -11.82 25.59 -29.67
CA ILE A 37 -10.90 24.84 -30.58
C ILE A 37 -10.81 23.35 -30.23
N GLY A 38 -11.72 22.81 -29.40
CA GLY A 38 -11.81 21.40 -29.07
C GLY A 38 -10.82 20.90 -28.00
N ILE A 39 -10.12 21.80 -27.30
CA ILE A 39 -9.27 21.40 -26.17
C ILE A 39 -10.17 21.09 -24.97
N THR A 40 -10.13 19.84 -24.53
CA THR A 40 -10.81 19.42 -23.31
C THR A 40 -9.81 19.18 -22.19
N TRP A 41 -10.14 19.65 -21.00
CA TRP A 41 -9.40 19.29 -19.79
C TRP A 41 -9.76 17.86 -19.37
N VAL A 42 -8.76 17.06 -19.18
CA VAL A 42 -8.91 15.72 -18.58
C VAL A 42 -8.07 15.73 -17.32
N ALA A 43 -8.71 15.55 -16.18
CA ALA A 43 -8.00 15.44 -14.90
C ALA A 43 -6.97 14.29 -14.97
N ASP A 44 -5.84 14.48 -14.32
CA ASP A 44 -4.93 13.35 -14.12
C ASP A 44 -5.65 12.27 -13.30
N PRO A 45 -5.40 10.99 -13.58
CA PRO A 45 -5.98 9.92 -12.78
C PRO A 45 -5.70 10.15 -11.30
N ALA A 46 -6.67 9.85 -10.45
CA ALA A 46 -6.46 9.88 -9.01
C ALA A 46 -5.23 9.03 -8.63
N PRO A 47 -4.41 9.48 -7.68
CA PRO A 47 -3.30 8.66 -7.19
C PRO A 47 -3.85 7.36 -6.59
N TYR A 48 -3.18 6.27 -6.87
CA TYR A 48 -3.53 4.95 -6.35
C TYR A 48 -2.28 4.24 -5.83
N ASP A 49 -2.49 3.29 -4.92
CA ASP A 49 -1.42 2.45 -4.42
C ASP A 49 -1.23 1.25 -5.36
N ASN A 50 -0.13 1.21 -6.08
CA ASN A 50 0.17 0.15 -7.04
C ASN A 50 0.39 -1.24 -6.41
N TYR A 51 0.50 -1.31 -5.09
CA TYR A 51 0.52 -2.57 -4.36
C TYR A 51 -0.86 -3.25 -4.42
N PHE A 52 -1.94 -2.47 -4.31
CA PHE A 52 -3.31 -2.95 -4.31
C PHE A 52 -4.04 -2.79 -5.64
N TYR A 53 -3.61 -1.86 -6.52
CA TYR A 53 -4.32 -1.50 -7.75
C TYR A 53 -3.43 -1.57 -8.97
N GLN A 54 -4.06 -1.84 -10.13
CA GLN A 54 -3.45 -1.72 -11.46
C GLN A 54 -3.64 -0.32 -12.03
N SER A 55 -4.75 0.34 -11.67
CA SER A 55 -5.07 1.75 -11.94
C SER A 55 -6.04 2.25 -10.87
N ALA A 56 -6.34 3.56 -10.84
CA ALA A 56 -7.20 4.16 -9.80
C ALA A 56 -8.55 3.43 -9.60
N ASP A 57 -9.12 2.88 -10.66
CA ASP A 57 -10.43 2.21 -10.64
C ASP A 57 -10.34 0.69 -10.91
N ASN A 58 -9.14 0.12 -10.87
CA ASN A 58 -8.94 -1.30 -11.20
C ASN A 58 -8.09 -1.98 -10.13
N PRO A 59 -8.71 -2.55 -9.08
CA PRO A 59 -8.00 -3.30 -8.06
C PRO A 59 -7.34 -4.56 -8.66
N ARG A 60 -6.21 -4.95 -8.10
CA ARG A 60 -5.57 -6.23 -8.41
C ARG A 60 -6.44 -7.38 -7.88
N PRO A 61 -6.35 -8.59 -8.48
CA PRO A 61 -7.02 -9.77 -7.94
C PRO A 61 -6.67 -9.95 -6.46
N LEU A 62 -7.70 -10.13 -5.62
CA LEU A 62 -7.52 -10.24 -4.17
C LEU A 62 -6.54 -11.36 -3.79
N GLU A 63 -6.61 -12.50 -4.47
CA GLU A 63 -5.74 -13.65 -4.16
C GLU A 63 -4.25 -13.33 -4.37
N ASP A 64 -3.91 -12.56 -5.42
CA ASP A 64 -2.54 -12.16 -5.71
C ASP A 64 -2.01 -11.23 -4.62
N VAL A 65 -2.80 -10.21 -4.23
CA VAL A 65 -2.42 -9.27 -3.19
C VAL A 65 -2.36 -9.97 -1.82
N ARG A 66 -3.35 -10.82 -1.51
CA ARG A 66 -3.39 -11.59 -0.27
C ARG A 66 -2.15 -12.48 -0.11
N ALA A 67 -1.72 -13.15 -1.18
CA ALA A 67 -0.52 -13.98 -1.15
C ALA A 67 0.73 -13.17 -0.80
N LEU A 68 0.89 -11.99 -1.39
CA LEU A 68 2.00 -11.06 -1.09
C LEU A 68 1.96 -10.57 0.36
N VAL A 69 0.77 -10.21 0.84
CA VAL A 69 0.60 -9.73 2.23
C VAL A 69 0.90 -10.84 3.22
N LEU A 70 0.43 -12.07 2.98
CA LEU A 70 0.72 -13.22 3.86
C LEU A 70 2.21 -13.57 3.89
N GLU A 71 2.89 -13.50 2.75
CA GLU A 71 4.34 -13.71 2.70
C GLU A 71 5.10 -12.63 3.50
N GLN A 72 4.64 -11.39 3.41
CA GLN A 72 5.19 -10.30 4.22
C GLN A 72 5.01 -10.56 5.73
N GLN A 73 3.83 -11.06 6.17
CA GLN A 73 3.61 -11.39 7.59
C GLN A 73 4.57 -12.46 8.10
N LYS A 74 4.87 -13.47 7.29
CA LYS A 74 5.86 -14.51 7.65
C LYS A 74 7.27 -13.96 7.74
N THR A 75 7.62 -13.08 6.81
CA THR A 75 8.91 -12.39 6.81
C THR A 75 9.06 -11.51 8.05
N ASP A 76 8.02 -10.75 8.40
CA ASP A 76 8.01 -9.91 9.60
C ASP A 76 8.15 -10.78 10.88
N ALA A 77 7.39 -11.87 10.98
CA ALA A 77 7.51 -12.81 12.11
C ALA A 77 8.91 -13.39 12.23
N ALA A 78 9.54 -13.77 11.11
CA ALA A 78 10.91 -14.26 11.09
C ALA A 78 11.90 -13.18 11.58
N ASN A 79 11.73 -11.94 11.14
CA ASN A 79 12.55 -10.81 11.58
C ASN A 79 12.41 -10.55 13.10
N PHE A 80 11.21 -10.65 13.67
CA PHE A 80 10.98 -10.54 15.11
C PHE A 80 11.61 -11.71 15.90
N LEU A 81 11.63 -12.91 15.35
CA LEU A 81 12.18 -14.10 16.01
C LEU A 81 13.70 -14.19 15.93
N SER A 82 14.31 -13.72 14.83
CA SER A 82 15.72 -13.85 14.51
C SER A 82 16.68 -13.40 15.65
N PRO A 83 16.49 -12.28 16.33
CA PRO A 83 17.38 -11.86 17.41
C PRO A 83 17.45 -12.85 18.59
N THR A 84 16.47 -13.74 18.70
CA THR A 84 16.36 -14.73 19.79
C THR A 84 16.66 -16.15 19.36
N ASP A 85 16.97 -16.41 18.09
CA ASP A 85 17.21 -17.76 17.57
C ASP A 85 18.45 -18.42 18.17
N TRP A 86 19.46 -17.65 18.54
CA TRP A 86 20.65 -18.17 19.20
C TRP A 86 20.34 -18.84 20.56
N TYR A 87 19.27 -18.42 21.27
CA TYR A 87 18.84 -19.10 22.50
C TYR A 87 18.37 -20.53 22.22
N VAL A 88 17.69 -20.75 21.08
CA VAL A 88 17.20 -22.06 20.66
C VAL A 88 18.37 -22.96 20.28
N THR A 89 19.33 -22.43 19.51
CA THR A 89 20.57 -23.15 19.15
C THR A 89 21.35 -23.51 20.39
N ARG A 90 21.60 -22.56 21.30
CA ARG A 90 22.31 -22.81 22.58
C ARG A 90 21.61 -23.88 23.41
N LYS A 91 20.26 -23.85 23.51
CA LYS A 91 19.50 -24.88 24.22
C LYS A 91 19.74 -26.25 23.62
N SER A 92 19.75 -26.37 22.29
CA SER A 92 19.99 -27.62 21.58
C SER A 92 21.41 -28.18 21.77
N GLU A 93 22.42 -27.30 21.81
CA GLU A 93 23.83 -27.68 21.89
C GLU A 93 24.32 -27.97 23.33
N THR A 94 23.83 -27.18 24.29
CA THR A 94 24.38 -27.15 25.66
C THR A 94 23.37 -27.51 26.74
N ASP A 95 22.12 -27.79 26.37
CA ASP A 95 20.98 -27.98 27.28
C ASP A 95 20.69 -26.79 28.21
N THR A 96 21.27 -25.63 27.93
CA THR A 96 21.03 -24.39 28.70
C THR A 96 19.61 -23.90 28.49
N ALA A 97 18.83 -23.70 29.55
CA ALA A 97 17.44 -23.27 29.47
C ALA A 97 17.30 -21.90 28.78
N ILE A 98 16.25 -21.76 27.94
CA ILE A 98 15.88 -20.49 27.35
C ILE A 98 15.23 -19.64 28.46
N PRO A 99 15.61 -18.36 28.63
CA PRO A 99 14.93 -17.46 29.58
C PRO A 99 13.43 -17.39 29.34
N GLU A 100 12.63 -17.34 30.39
CA GLU A 100 11.17 -17.31 30.33
C GLU A 100 10.68 -16.12 29.48
N ALA A 101 11.28 -14.94 29.65
CA ALA A 101 10.92 -13.74 28.86
C ALA A 101 11.08 -13.99 27.35
N VAL A 102 12.15 -14.67 26.92
CA VAL A 102 12.39 -15.04 25.52
C VAL A 102 11.33 -16.02 25.03
N THR A 103 11.01 -17.02 25.82
CA THR A 103 9.98 -18.03 25.47
C THR A 103 8.62 -17.38 25.30
N THR A 104 8.24 -16.50 26.25
CA THR A 104 6.98 -15.75 26.21
C THR A 104 6.92 -14.83 24.99
N TYR A 105 7.98 -14.06 24.73
CA TYR A 105 8.04 -13.20 23.55
C TYR A 105 7.90 -13.98 22.25
N ARG A 106 8.64 -15.06 22.08
CA ARG A 106 8.56 -15.93 20.89
C ARG A 106 7.18 -16.52 20.69
N ALA A 107 6.50 -16.90 21.77
CA ALA A 107 5.12 -17.35 21.72
C ALA A 107 4.17 -16.23 21.28
N ALA A 108 4.33 -15.03 21.83
CA ALA A 108 3.53 -13.86 21.46
C ALA A 108 3.69 -13.49 19.98
N VAL A 109 4.92 -13.52 19.43
CA VAL A 109 5.18 -13.29 17.99
C VAL A 109 4.42 -14.29 17.13
N ARG A 110 4.47 -15.59 17.46
CA ARG A 110 3.76 -16.62 16.69
C ARG A 110 2.25 -16.46 16.77
N THR A 111 1.72 -16.14 17.96
CA THR A 111 0.29 -15.89 18.17
C THR A 111 -0.17 -14.70 17.35
N ALA A 112 0.59 -13.58 17.37
CA ALA A 112 0.28 -12.40 16.58
C ALA A 112 0.32 -12.71 15.07
N CYS A 113 1.31 -13.46 14.60
CA CYS A 113 1.39 -13.89 13.20
C CYS A 113 0.14 -14.67 12.77
N THR A 114 -0.26 -15.69 13.54
CA THR A 114 -1.46 -16.50 13.24
C THR A 114 -2.75 -15.66 13.26
N ALA A 115 -2.89 -14.73 14.21
CA ALA A 115 -4.04 -13.83 14.28
C ALA A 115 -4.11 -12.96 13.02
N ARG A 116 -3.00 -12.31 12.63
CA ARG A 116 -2.90 -11.48 11.42
C ARG A 116 -3.18 -12.28 10.15
N GLU A 117 -2.66 -13.50 10.01
CA GLU A 117 -2.98 -14.38 8.88
C GLU A 117 -4.48 -14.68 8.80
N THR A 118 -5.13 -14.90 9.94
CA THR A 118 -6.58 -15.15 10.02
C THR A 118 -7.38 -13.92 9.62
N GLU A 119 -7.00 -12.74 10.12
CA GLU A 119 -7.63 -11.45 9.80
C GLU A 119 -7.51 -11.15 8.30
N ILE A 120 -6.34 -11.35 7.70
CA ILE A 120 -6.09 -11.17 6.27
C ILE A 120 -6.91 -12.18 5.44
N ALA A 121 -7.00 -13.44 5.88
CA ALA A 121 -7.77 -14.47 5.18
C ALA A 121 -9.27 -14.18 5.19
N ALA A 122 -9.79 -13.53 6.22
CA ALA A 122 -11.21 -13.19 6.36
C ALA A 122 -11.67 -12.06 5.41
N VAL A 123 -10.76 -11.29 4.85
CA VAL A 123 -11.10 -10.17 3.96
C VAL A 123 -11.58 -10.70 2.60
N THR A 124 -12.59 -10.05 2.04
CA THR A 124 -13.26 -10.51 0.81
C THR A 124 -13.05 -9.64 -0.42
N THR A 125 -12.43 -8.46 -0.28
CA THR A 125 -12.09 -7.57 -1.40
C THR A 125 -10.72 -6.94 -1.22
N THR A 126 -10.12 -6.49 -2.32
CA THR A 126 -8.80 -5.83 -2.29
C THR A 126 -8.85 -4.48 -1.56
N GLU A 127 -9.95 -3.74 -1.69
CA GLU A 127 -10.17 -2.47 -0.99
C GLU A 127 -10.26 -2.67 0.53
N ALA A 128 -10.94 -3.74 0.96
CA ALA A 128 -11.02 -4.08 2.37
C ALA A 128 -9.66 -4.53 2.92
N LEU A 129 -8.86 -5.24 2.10
CA LEU A 129 -7.49 -5.61 2.47
C LEU A 129 -6.58 -4.38 2.60
N GLU A 130 -6.68 -3.43 1.67
CA GLU A 130 -5.97 -2.16 1.76
C GLU A 130 -6.35 -1.41 3.04
N THR A 131 -7.65 -1.31 3.32
CA THR A 131 -8.17 -0.64 4.53
C THR A 131 -7.62 -1.29 5.80
N LEU A 132 -7.64 -2.61 5.88
CA LEU A 132 -7.10 -3.38 7.01
C LEU A 132 -5.59 -3.13 7.18
N MET A 133 -4.83 -3.16 6.09
CA MET A 133 -3.37 -2.97 6.12
C MET A 133 -2.95 -1.55 6.49
N LYS A 134 -3.76 -0.55 6.15
CA LYS A 134 -3.49 0.87 6.42
C LYS A 134 -4.15 1.39 7.69
N ALA A 135 -4.98 0.58 8.36
CA ALA A 135 -5.63 0.99 9.58
C ALA A 135 -4.60 1.30 10.69
N PRO A 136 -4.63 2.49 11.29
CA PRO A 136 -3.72 2.82 12.39
C PRO A 136 -4.01 1.94 13.61
N ALA A 137 -2.97 1.61 14.37
CA ALA A 137 -3.10 0.78 15.58
C ALA A 137 -3.99 1.43 16.66
N THR A 138 -3.98 2.76 16.71
CA THR A 138 -4.76 3.55 17.68
C THR A 138 -5.64 4.55 16.96
N LEU A 139 -6.80 4.83 17.55
CA LEU A 139 -7.70 5.90 17.12
C LEU A 139 -7.19 7.26 17.59
N GLU A 140 -7.76 8.35 17.06
CA GLU A 140 -7.38 9.74 17.44
C GLU A 140 -7.56 10.03 18.94
N ASN A 141 -8.48 9.34 19.60
CA ASN A 141 -8.71 9.45 21.05
C ASN A 141 -7.73 8.64 21.91
N GLY A 142 -6.77 7.92 21.29
CA GLY A 142 -5.76 7.09 21.95
C GLY A 142 -6.19 5.66 22.25
N ASP A 143 -7.44 5.28 21.96
CA ASP A 143 -7.91 3.91 22.14
C ASP A 143 -7.37 2.97 21.06
N ALA A 144 -7.29 1.67 21.37
CA ALA A 144 -6.94 0.65 20.38
C ALA A 144 -7.98 0.63 19.24
N ASN A 145 -7.50 0.59 18.01
CA ASN A 145 -8.38 0.52 16.83
C ASN A 145 -8.80 -0.93 16.58
N PRO A 146 -10.08 -1.29 16.77
CA PRO A 146 -10.55 -2.66 16.54
C PRO A 146 -10.54 -3.09 15.06
N ALA A 147 -10.40 -2.13 14.14
CA ALA A 147 -10.30 -2.40 12.71
C ALA A 147 -8.85 -2.57 12.23
N ALA A 148 -7.86 -2.36 13.09
CA ALA A 148 -6.45 -2.57 12.75
C ALA A 148 -6.07 -4.04 12.90
N LEU A 149 -5.06 -4.46 12.11
CA LEU A 149 -4.42 -5.76 12.30
C LEU A 149 -3.89 -5.92 13.74
N THR A 150 -3.96 -7.13 14.26
CA THR A 150 -3.31 -7.50 15.52
C THR A 150 -1.88 -6.96 15.57
N GLN A 151 -1.52 -6.27 16.65
CA GLN A 151 -0.21 -5.65 16.78
C GLN A 151 0.87 -6.69 17.10
N TRP A 152 2.06 -6.46 16.56
CA TRP A 152 3.24 -7.24 16.95
C TRP A 152 3.62 -6.92 18.39
N PRO A 153 4.14 -7.90 19.16
CA PRO A 153 4.63 -7.64 20.50
C PRO A 153 5.84 -6.67 20.46
N GLU A 154 5.99 -5.89 21.52
CA GLU A 154 7.17 -5.06 21.69
C GLU A 154 8.44 -5.91 21.74
N ALA A 155 9.54 -5.36 21.18
CA ALA A 155 10.84 -6.03 21.21
C ALA A 155 11.31 -6.26 22.63
N LEU A 156 12.02 -7.36 22.87
CA LEU A 156 12.69 -7.58 24.15
C LEU A 156 13.74 -6.50 24.39
N SER A 157 13.64 -5.82 25.51
CA SER A 157 14.58 -4.83 26.01
C SER A 157 15.78 -5.45 26.73
#